data_f4c25d9d9cb924950acb6b1df3d2eb2b
#
_entry.id   f4c25d9d9cb924950acb6b1df3d2eb2b
#
_cell.length_a   1.000
_cell.length_b   1.000
_cell.length_c   1.000
_cell.angle_alpha   90.00
_cell.angle_beta   90.00
_cell.angle_gamma   90.00
#
_symmetry.space_group_name_H-M   'P 1'
#
loop_
_entity.id
_entity.type
_entity.pdbx_description
1 polymer ?
#
loop_
_entity_poly.entity_id
_entity_poly.type
_entity_poly.pdbx_seq_one_letter_code
_entity_poly.pdbx_strand_id
1 'polypeptide(L)'
;MQKREILEKYKKEEERILVAKLLDKIELCEKRNKMEYTDFLDEYKESMLKKVLNLVKTDYICFGGYEEAERKLLIVYPEKLNQVFEENKFNFNTIISVIRINPLKEEIKNLNHRAYLGGLIKLGINREKIGDIIVHENGADIIILKEIEKFLYTNLCTLKRFKNSKIEVVKLENIINKKQEMQECKIIVSSLRVDNVISEICKTSRNKASENLLSERVFINGRIYVS
;
A
#
# COMPACT_ATOMS: atom_id res chain seq x y z
N MET A 1 15.92 -19.85 -14.46
CA MET A 1 16.95 -19.04 -13.76
C MET A 1 16.94 -19.44 -12.30
N GLN A 2 18.11 -19.74 -11.72
CA GLN A 2 18.14 -20.20 -10.33
C GLN A 2 17.83 -19.03 -9.36
N LYS A 3 17.14 -19.31 -8.26
CA LYS A 3 16.78 -18.34 -7.20
C LYS A 3 17.99 -17.48 -6.78
N ARG A 4 19.19 -18.09 -6.68
CA ARG A 4 20.43 -17.40 -6.32
C ARG A 4 20.82 -16.30 -7.30
N GLU A 5 20.73 -16.55 -8.60
CA GLU A 5 21.08 -15.59 -9.67
C GLU A 5 20.16 -14.35 -9.64
N ILE A 6 18.87 -14.54 -9.26
CA ILE A 6 17.93 -13.43 -9.09
C ILE A 6 18.33 -12.59 -7.89
N LEU A 7 18.63 -13.23 -6.75
CA LEU A 7 18.96 -12.55 -5.49
C LEU A 7 20.28 -11.76 -5.56
N GLU A 8 21.26 -12.21 -6.33
CA GLU A 8 22.54 -11.52 -6.52
C GLU A 8 22.41 -10.15 -7.22
N LYS A 9 21.30 -9.91 -7.93
CA LYS A 9 21.00 -8.62 -8.59
C LYS A 9 20.62 -7.51 -7.59
N TYR A 10 20.22 -7.86 -6.37
CA TYR A 10 19.78 -6.93 -5.34
C TYR A 10 20.87 -6.73 -4.29
N LYS A 11 21.41 -5.49 -4.21
CA LYS A 11 22.50 -5.15 -3.30
C LYS A 11 22.04 -4.87 -1.87
N LYS A 12 20.83 -4.31 -1.72
CA LYS A 12 20.26 -3.99 -0.41
C LYS A 12 19.65 -5.23 0.22
N GLU A 13 19.96 -5.47 1.48
CA GLU A 13 19.50 -6.64 2.22
C GLU A 13 17.97 -6.72 2.30
N GLU A 14 17.30 -5.58 2.57
CA GLU A 14 15.84 -5.51 2.62
C GLU A 14 15.18 -5.90 1.28
N GLU A 15 15.75 -5.45 0.15
CA GLU A 15 15.29 -5.82 -1.19
C GLU A 15 15.48 -7.31 -1.45
N ARG A 16 16.63 -7.86 -1.05
CA ARG A 16 16.92 -9.29 -1.18
C ARG A 16 15.94 -10.16 -0.38
N ILE A 17 15.65 -9.77 0.86
CA ILE A 17 14.68 -10.47 1.71
C ILE A 17 13.30 -10.43 1.08
N LEU A 18 12.87 -9.28 0.57
CA LEU A 18 11.57 -9.14 -0.06
C LEU A 18 11.45 -9.99 -1.33
N VAL A 19 12.47 -9.99 -2.18
CA VAL A 19 12.53 -10.83 -3.38
C VAL A 19 12.57 -12.32 -3.01
N ALA A 20 13.34 -12.71 -1.99
CA ALA A 20 13.39 -14.10 -1.51
C ALA A 20 12.02 -14.58 -1.06
N LYS A 21 11.30 -13.76 -0.27
CA LYS A 21 9.91 -14.07 0.16
C LYS A 21 8.96 -14.23 -1.02
N LEU A 22 9.09 -13.41 -2.07
CA LEU A 22 8.28 -13.58 -3.27
C LEU A 22 8.59 -14.89 -3.98
N LEU A 23 9.87 -15.23 -4.18
CA LEU A 23 10.27 -16.48 -4.82
C LEU A 23 9.79 -17.71 -4.04
N ASP A 24 9.80 -17.65 -2.69
CA ASP A 24 9.23 -18.71 -1.85
C ASP A 24 7.72 -18.85 -2.04
N LYS A 25 7.00 -17.72 -2.20
CA LYS A 25 5.55 -17.75 -2.49
C LYS A 25 5.23 -18.32 -3.87
N ILE A 26 6.05 -18.02 -4.88
CA ILE A 26 5.91 -18.62 -6.21
C ILE A 26 6.09 -20.13 -6.11
N GLU A 27 7.15 -20.59 -5.46
CA GLU A 27 7.40 -22.02 -5.26
C GLU A 27 6.26 -22.72 -4.48
N LEU A 28 5.72 -22.06 -3.46
CA LEU A 28 4.56 -22.59 -2.72
C LEU A 28 3.29 -22.63 -3.58
N CYS A 29 3.06 -21.59 -4.39
CA CYS A 29 1.94 -21.54 -5.34
C CYS A 29 1.98 -22.72 -6.30
N GLU A 30 3.14 -22.99 -6.91
CA GLU A 30 3.37 -24.09 -7.83
C GLU A 30 3.18 -25.46 -7.11
N LYS A 31 3.86 -25.66 -5.98
CA LYS A 31 3.81 -26.94 -5.24
C LYS A 31 2.43 -27.28 -4.71
N ARG A 32 1.70 -26.27 -4.20
CA ARG A 32 0.38 -26.47 -3.59
C ARG A 32 -0.76 -26.32 -4.58
N ASN A 33 -0.46 -25.84 -5.78
CA ASN A 33 -1.46 -25.47 -6.78
C ASN A 33 -2.56 -24.54 -6.21
N LYS A 34 -2.14 -23.54 -5.40
CA LYS A 34 -2.99 -22.55 -4.74
C LYS A 34 -2.37 -21.16 -4.88
N MET A 35 -3.20 -20.13 -4.88
CA MET A 35 -2.70 -18.77 -4.88
C MET A 35 -1.93 -18.44 -3.60
N GLU A 36 -0.95 -17.58 -3.74
CA GLU A 36 -0.18 -16.98 -2.64
C GLU A 36 -0.12 -15.46 -2.85
N TYR A 37 -0.01 -14.69 -1.77
CA TYR A 37 0.02 -13.23 -1.85
C TYR A 37 1.04 -12.63 -0.89
N THR A 38 1.53 -11.44 -1.23
CA THR A 38 2.43 -10.66 -0.38
C THR A 38 1.66 -9.91 0.70
N ASP A 39 2.38 -9.27 1.61
CA ASP A 39 1.85 -8.15 2.37
C ASP A 39 1.61 -6.95 1.44
N PHE A 40 0.99 -5.85 1.94
CA PHE A 40 0.81 -4.64 1.16
C PHE A 40 2.14 -3.98 0.83
N LEU A 41 2.34 -3.72 -0.45
CA LEU A 41 3.52 -3.10 -1.03
C LEU A 41 3.24 -1.63 -1.33
N ASP A 42 4.25 -0.79 -1.19
CA ASP A 42 4.29 0.52 -1.81
C ASP A 42 4.64 0.40 -3.31
N GLU A 43 4.48 1.49 -4.06
CA GLU A 43 4.75 1.53 -5.50
C GLU A 43 6.16 1.05 -5.87
N TYR A 44 7.16 1.41 -5.06
CA TYR A 44 8.54 1.00 -5.30
C TYR A 44 8.71 -0.52 -5.19
N LYS A 45 8.26 -1.10 -4.07
CA LYS A 45 8.33 -2.54 -3.82
C LYS A 45 7.53 -3.31 -4.86
N GLU A 46 6.32 -2.83 -5.21
CA GLU A 46 5.48 -3.41 -6.26
C GLU A 46 6.20 -3.44 -7.60
N SER A 47 6.74 -2.30 -8.06
CA SER A 47 7.48 -2.19 -9.32
C SER A 47 8.71 -3.10 -9.35
N MET A 48 9.43 -3.21 -8.23
CA MET A 48 10.58 -4.09 -8.11
C MET A 48 10.19 -5.57 -8.24
N LEU A 49 9.14 -5.99 -7.53
CA LEU A 49 8.69 -7.39 -7.56
C LEU A 49 8.06 -7.78 -8.90
N LYS A 50 7.37 -6.88 -9.59
CA LYS A 50 6.87 -7.10 -10.96
C LYS A 50 7.99 -7.46 -11.93
N LYS A 51 9.16 -6.83 -11.81
CA LYS A 51 10.34 -7.17 -12.64
C LYS A 51 10.80 -8.60 -12.39
N VAL A 52 10.74 -9.08 -11.13
CA VAL A 52 11.08 -10.47 -10.79
C VAL A 52 10.06 -11.43 -11.41
N LEU A 53 8.76 -11.14 -11.30
CA LEU A 53 7.71 -11.99 -11.86
C LEU A 53 7.81 -12.12 -13.38
N ASN A 54 8.11 -11.01 -14.07
CA ASN A 54 8.33 -11.04 -15.51
C ASN A 54 9.54 -11.90 -15.90
N LEU A 55 10.59 -11.93 -15.05
CA LEU A 55 11.76 -12.78 -15.28
C LEU A 55 11.44 -14.27 -15.11
N VAL A 56 10.61 -14.62 -14.13
CA VAL A 56 10.22 -16.00 -13.84
C VAL A 56 8.97 -16.45 -14.61
N LYS A 57 8.32 -15.53 -15.33
CA LYS A 57 7.12 -15.77 -16.18
C LYS A 57 5.96 -16.39 -15.39
N THR A 58 5.69 -15.84 -14.21
CA THR A 58 4.57 -16.28 -13.35
C THR A 58 3.39 -15.34 -13.51
N ASP A 59 2.18 -15.88 -13.60
CA ASP A 59 0.96 -15.10 -13.65
C ASP A 59 0.68 -14.46 -12.29
N TYR A 60 0.26 -13.19 -12.32
CA TYR A 60 -0.01 -12.41 -11.13
C TYR A 60 -1.01 -11.28 -11.38
N ILE A 61 -1.62 -10.83 -10.29
CA ILE A 61 -2.36 -9.57 -10.25
C ILE A 61 -1.89 -8.71 -9.09
N CYS A 62 -2.15 -7.40 -9.17
CA CYS A 62 -1.97 -6.46 -8.08
C CYS A 62 -3.31 -5.87 -7.70
N PHE A 63 -3.67 -5.94 -6.42
CA PHE A 63 -4.93 -5.42 -5.92
C PHE A 63 -4.79 -4.88 -4.50
N GLY A 64 -5.36 -3.71 -4.23
CA GLY A 64 -5.26 -3.02 -2.94
C GLY A 64 -6.61 -2.77 -2.25
N GLY A 65 -7.69 -3.40 -2.74
CA GLY A 65 -9.03 -3.24 -2.19
C GLY A 65 -9.96 -2.37 -3.03
N TYR A 66 -9.42 -1.47 -3.84
CA TYR A 66 -10.14 -0.64 -4.81
C TYR A 66 -9.21 -0.25 -5.97
N GLU A 67 -9.76 0.33 -7.04
CA GLU A 67 -9.04 0.55 -8.30
C GLU A 67 -7.81 1.47 -8.14
N GLU A 68 -7.97 2.57 -7.41
CA GLU A 68 -6.96 3.63 -7.25
C GLU A 68 -6.05 3.42 -6.02
N ALA A 69 -6.02 2.20 -5.47
CA ALA A 69 -5.25 1.91 -4.27
C ALA A 69 -3.74 2.17 -4.49
N GLU A 70 -3.13 2.93 -3.56
CA GLU A 70 -1.69 3.21 -3.57
C GLU A 70 -0.88 1.99 -3.09
N ARG A 71 -1.40 1.30 -2.09
CA ARG A 71 -0.77 0.10 -1.53
C ARG A 71 -1.50 -1.15 -2.00
N LYS A 72 -0.77 -2.08 -2.61
CA LYS A 72 -1.35 -3.27 -3.22
C LYS A 72 -0.69 -4.54 -2.74
N LEU A 73 -1.47 -5.60 -2.68
CA LEU A 73 -0.97 -6.98 -2.63
C LEU A 73 -0.54 -7.39 -4.02
N LEU A 74 0.52 -8.16 -4.09
CA LEU A 74 0.89 -8.90 -5.29
C LEU A 74 0.47 -10.36 -5.05
N ILE A 75 -0.39 -10.86 -5.92
CA ILE A 75 -1.02 -12.18 -5.81
C ILE A 75 -0.52 -13.03 -6.97
N VAL A 76 0.18 -14.12 -6.68
CA VAL A 76 0.58 -15.12 -7.66
C VAL A 76 -0.41 -16.29 -7.60
N TYR A 77 -0.76 -16.84 -8.75
CA TYR A 77 -1.80 -17.87 -8.81
C TYR A 77 -1.50 -18.90 -9.91
N PRO A 78 -1.97 -20.15 -9.75
CA PRO A 78 -1.82 -21.19 -10.76
C PRO A 78 -2.77 -20.98 -11.94
N GLU A 79 -2.41 -21.47 -13.12
CA GLU A 79 -3.14 -21.36 -14.39
C GLU A 79 -4.64 -21.65 -14.27
N LYS A 80 -5.02 -22.64 -13.45
CA LYS A 80 -6.45 -22.98 -13.23
C LYS A 80 -7.31 -21.83 -12.69
N LEU A 81 -6.69 -20.75 -12.16
CA LEU A 81 -7.39 -19.57 -11.66
C LEU A 81 -7.42 -18.41 -12.67
N ASN A 82 -6.81 -18.55 -13.86
CA ASN A 82 -6.80 -17.51 -14.88
C ASN A 82 -8.20 -17.00 -15.18
N GLN A 83 -9.13 -17.90 -15.52
CA GLN A 83 -10.51 -17.54 -15.83
C GLN A 83 -11.21 -16.80 -14.67
N VAL A 84 -10.93 -17.18 -13.42
CA VAL A 84 -11.53 -16.54 -12.24
C VAL A 84 -11.08 -15.09 -12.10
N PHE A 85 -9.80 -14.82 -12.37
CA PHE A 85 -9.26 -13.46 -12.31
C PHE A 85 -9.61 -12.63 -13.55
N GLU A 86 -9.55 -13.19 -14.74
CA GLU A 86 -9.95 -12.51 -15.99
C GLU A 86 -11.41 -12.08 -15.98
N GLU A 87 -12.30 -12.91 -15.43
CA GLU A 87 -13.73 -12.61 -15.31
C GLU A 87 -14.08 -11.80 -14.04
N ASN A 88 -13.09 -11.35 -13.27
CA ASN A 88 -13.25 -10.60 -12.00
C ASN A 88 -14.17 -11.32 -10.99
N LYS A 89 -14.17 -12.65 -10.98
CA LYS A 89 -15.00 -13.48 -10.08
C LYS A 89 -14.35 -13.79 -8.73
N PHE A 90 -13.09 -13.39 -8.54
CA PHE A 90 -12.41 -13.66 -7.29
C PHE A 90 -12.94 -12.78 -6.16
N ASN A 91 -13.34 -13.39 -5.05
CA ASN A 91 -13.80 -12.66 -3.87
C ASN A 91 -12.61 -12.19 -3.00
N PHE A 92 -12.14 -10.97 -3.20
CA PHE A 92 -11.03 -10.39 -2.45
C PHE A 92 -11.33 -10.18 -0.95
N ASN A 93 -12.60 -10.19 -0.52
CA ASN A 93 -12.93 -10.13 0.90
C ASN A 93 -12.45 -11.36 1.69
N THR A 94 -11.96 -12.40 1.02
CA THR A 94 -11.33 -13.56 1.66
C THR A 94 -9.90 -13.32 2.13
N ILE A 95 -9.21 -12.34 1.55
CA ILE A 95 -7.80 -11.99 1.85
C ILE A 95 -7.61 -10.56 2.33
N ILE A 96 -8.51 -9.66 1.96
CA ILE A 96 -8.53 -8.25 2.36
C ILE A 96 -9.79 -8.00 3.20
N SER A 97 -9.70 -7.13 4.16
CA SER A 97 -10.82 -6.64 4.95
C SER A 97 -10.74 -5.11 5.11
N VAL A 98 -11.85 -4.50 5.46
CA VAL A 98 -11.92 -3.07 5.76
C VAL A 98 -12.45 -2.87 7.16
N ILE A 99 -11.68 -2.17 7.98
CA ILE A 99 -12.12 -1.70 9.28
C ILE A 99 -12.54 -0.24 9.15
N ARG A 100 -13.81 0.02 9.36
CA ARG A 100 -14.36 1.37 9.44
C ARG A 100 -14.33 1.85 10.87
N ILE A 101 -13.73 3.02 11.09
CA ILE A 101 -13.69 3.70 12.39
C ILE A 101 -14.51 4.97 12.28
N ASN A 102 -15.63 5.03 12.99
CA ASN A 102 -16.52 6.19 13.08
C ASN A 102 -16.39 6.80 14.49
N PRO A 103 -15.54 7.81 14.70
CA PRO A 103 -15.39 8.49 15.97
C PRO A 103 -16.59 9.42 16.25
N LEU A 104 -16.69 9.93 17.46
CA LEU A 104 -17.67 10.98 17.78
C LEU A 104 -17.37 12.24 16.94
N LYS A 105 -18.41 12.98 16.56
CA LYS A 105 -18.31 14.19 15.71
C LYS A 105 -17.30 15.21 16.23
N GLU A 106 -17.19 15.36 17.53
CA GLU A 106 -16.25 16.28 18.20
C GLU A 106 -14.78 15.83 18.04
N GLU A 107 -14.54 14.53 17.93
CA GLU A 107 -13.20 13.94 17.85
C GLU A 107 -12.68 13.87 16.40
N ILE A 108 -13.56 13.87 15.40
CA ILE A 108 -13.20 13.72 13.96
C ILE A 108 -12.19 14.77 13.53
N LYS A 109 -12.36 16.03 13.95
CA LYS A 109 -11.48 17.14 13.54
C LYS A 109 -10.02 16.94 13.93
N ASN A 110 -9.74 16.10 14.93
CA ASN A 110 -8.41 15.81 15.44
C ASN A 110 -7.81 14.52 14.84
N LEU A 111 -8.58 13.81 14.00
CA LEU A 111 -8.18 12.52 13.43
C LEU A 111 -7.86 12.67 11.94
N ASN A 112 -6.58 12.66 11.64
CA ASN A 112 -6.06 12.63 10.28
C ASN A 112 -5.44 11.26 9.99
N HIS A 113 -4.98 11.04 8.76
CA HIS A 113 -4.31 9.81 8.33
C HIS A 113 -3.22 9.34 9.32
N ARG A 114 -2.36 10.26 9.81
CA ARG A 114 -1.28 9.92 10.77
C ARG A 114 -1.83 9.44 12.10
N ALA A 115 -2.96 10.00 12.55
CA ALA A 115 -3.58 9.62 13.81
C ALA A 115 -4.13 8.18 13.75
N TYR A 116 -4.77 7.81 12.63
CA TYR A 116 -5.23 6.44 12.41
C TYR A 116 -4.07 5.47 12.31
N LEU A 117 -3.09 5.74 11.44
CA LEU A 117 -1.91 4.89 11.28
C LEU A 117 -1.15 4.73 12.61
N GLY A 118 -0.90 5.83 13.32
CA GLY A 118 -0.22 5.79 14.61
C GLY A 118 -0.95 4.95 15.67
N GLY A 119 -2.30 4.92 15.60
CA GLY A 119 -3.10 4.02 16.44
C GLY A 119 -2.84 2.55 16.16
N LEU A 120 -2.83 2.17 14.89
CA LEU A 120 -2.57 0.79 14.47
C LEU A 120 -1.15 0.33 14.84
N ILE A 121 -0.15 1.17 14.58
CA ILE A 121 1.24 0.88 14.94
C ILE A 121 1.40 0.73 16.46
N LYS A 122 0.70 1.55 17.26
CA LYS A 122 0.71 1.44 18.72
C LYS A 122 0.12 0.13 19.22
N LEU A 123 -0.79 -0.50 18.50
CA LEU A 123 -1.28 -1.85 18.78
C LEU A 123 -0.31 -2.97 18.36
N GLY A 124 0.87 -2.61 17.85
CA GLY A 124 1.88 -3.58 17.40
C GLY A 124 1.64 -4.11 15.98
N ILE A 125 0.74 -3.49 15.20
CA ILE A 125 0.50 -3.93 13.83
C ILE A 125 1.64 -3.48 12.93
N ASN A 126 2.19 -4.43 12.18
CA ASN A 126 3.19 -4.12 11.17
C ASN A 126 2.56 -3.30 10.03
N ARG A 127 3.23 -2.23 9.58
CA ARG A 127 2.78 -1.35 8.49
C ARG A 127 2.46 -2.12 7.20
N GLU A 128 3.16 -3.21 6.95
CA GLU A 128 2.97 -4.04 5.76
C GLU A 128 1.64 -4.80 5.76
N LYS A 129 1.00 -4.99 6.92
CA LYS A 129 -0.34 -5.59 7.02
C LYS A 129 -1.48 -4.61 6.75
N ILE A 130 -1.14 -3.32 6.60
CA ILE A 130 -2.08 -2.23 6.39
C ILE A 130 -1.92 -1.71 4.96
N GLY A 131 -3.02 -1.70 4.22
CA GLY A 131 -3.14 -1.04 2.92
C GLY A 131 -3.33 0.47 3.07
N ASP A 132 -4.26 1.03 2.32
CA ASP A 132 -4.59 2.44 2.39
C ASP A 132 -5.51 2.76 3.58
N ILE A 133 -5.39 3.98 4.06
CA ILE A 133 -6.27 4.56 5.08
C ILE A 133 -7.03 5.72 4.43
N ILE A 134 -8.29 5.51 4.15
CA ILE A 134 -9.15 6.47 3.46
C ILE A 134 -9.91 7.28 4.51
N VAL A 135 -9.48 8.51 4.73
CA VAL A 135 -10.15 9.43 5.67
C VAL A 135 -11.31 10.11 4.98
N HIS A 136 -12.48 10.06 5.60
CA HIS A 136 -13.71 10.66 5.10
C HIS A 136 -14.43 11.49 6.20
N GLU A 137 -15.54 12.12 5.89
CA GLU A 137 -16.24 13.04 6.80
C GLU A 137 -16.68 12.42 8.12
N ASN A 138 -16.96 11.13 8.12
CA ASN A 138 -17.46 10.42 9.30
C ASN A 138 -16.40 9.60 10.01
N GLY A 139 -15.14 9.61 9.53
CA GLY A 139 -14.07 8.81 10.11
C GLY A 139 -13.06 8.30 9.09
N ALA A 140 -12.76 7.00 9.11
CA ALA A 140 -11.84 6.40 8.15
C ALA A 140 -12.18 4.94 7.86
N ASP A 141 -11.94 4.53 6.61
CA ASP A 141 -11.87 3.15 6.17
C ASP A 141 -10.41 2.72 6.09
N ILE A 142 -10.07 1.67 6.80
CA ILE A 142 -8.71 1.14 6.88
C ILE A 142 -8.68 -0.21 6.20
N ILE A 143 -7.97 -0.31 5.09
CA ILE A 143 -7.79 -1.54 4.35
C ILE A 143 -6.69 -2.35 5.02
N ILE A 144 -6.94 -3.62 5.29
CA ILE A 144 -6.04 -4.50 6.02
C ILE A 144 -6.03 -5.91 5.42
N LEU A 145 -5.00 -6.68 5.74
CA LEU A 145 -5.07 -8.12 5.52
C LEU A 145 -6.14 -8.76 6.42
N LYS A 146 -6.90 -9.68 5.87
CA LYS A 146 -8.00 -10.38 6.57
C LYS A 146 -7.56 -11.03 7.87
N GLU A 147 -6.34 -11.53 7.94
CA GLU A 147 -5.78 -12.23 9.09
C GLU A 147 -5.72 -11.38 10.38
N ILE A 148 -5.60 -10.02 10.26
CA ILE A 148 -5.55 -9.11 11.41
C ILE A 148 -6.90 -8.49 11.76
N GLU A 149 -7.95 -8.77 11.01
CA GLU A 149 -9.29 -8.18 11.18
C GLU A 149 -9.82 -8.37 12.61
N LYS A 150 -9.86 -9.61 13.08
CA LYS A 150 -10.40 -9.93 14.40
C LYS A 150 -9.64 -9.24 15.52
N PHE A 151 -8.31 -9.21 15.41
CA PHE A 151 -7.46 -8.53 16.38
C PHE A 151 -7.77 -7.03 16.44
N LEU A 152 -7.84 -6.36 15.32
CA LEU A 152 -8.13 -4.92 15.25
C LEU A 152 -9.55 -4.62 15.71
N TYR A 153 -10.54 -5.37 15.25
CA TYR A 153 -11.93 -5.19 15.68
C TYR A 153 -12.08 -5.22 17.21
N THR A 154 -11.36 -6.13 17.86
CA THR A 154 -11.42 -6.28 19.33
C THR A 154 -10.62 -5.21 20.08
N ASN A 155 -9.47 -4.78 19.53
CA ASN A 155 -8.51 -3.98 20.31
C ASN A 155 -8.50 -2.48 19.99
N LEU A 156 -9.08 -2.03 18.86
CA LEU A 156 -9.05 -0.60 18.51
C LEU A 156 -9.65 0.32 19.58
N CYS A 157 -10.77 -0.08 20.20
CA CYS A 157 -11.42 0.69 21.24
C CYS A 157 -10.62 0.77 22.57
N THR A 158 -9.56 -0.03 22.72
CA THR A 158 -8.66 0.08 23.91
C THR A 158 -7.77 1.34 23.81
N LEU A 159 -7.58 1.86 22.62
CA LEU A 159 -6.82 3.09 22.42
C LEU A 159 -7.67 4.31 22.82
N LYS A 160 -7.11 5.19 23.65
CA LYS A 160 -7.80 6.40 24.14
C LYS A 160 -8.47 7.20 23.01
N ARG A 161 -7.80 7.32 21.86
CA ARG A 161 -8.29 8.10 20.71
C ARG A 161 -9.47 7.47 19.96
N PHE A 162 -9.70 6.17 20.13
CA PHE A 162 -10.78 5.43 19.47
C PHE A 162 -11.77 4.82 20.47
N LYS A 163 -11.64 5.15 21.77
CA LYS A 163 -12.43 4.55 22.86
C LYS A 163 -13.94 4.68 22.62
N ASN A 164 -14.37 5.82 22.09
CA ASN A 164 -15.78 6.11 21.85
C ASN A 164 -16.17 5.95 20.37
N SER A 165 -15.29 5.37 19.55
CA SER A 165 -15.55 5.18 18.13
C SER A 165 -16.39 3.92 17.91
N LYS A 166 -17.33 3.99 16.96
CA LYS A 166 -17.97 2.80 16.43
C LYS A 166 -17.02 2.12 15.45
N ILE A 167 -16.68 0.86 15.71
CA ILE A 167 -15.83 0.04 14.85
C ILE A 167 -16.70 -0.95 14.09
N GLU A 168 -16.55 -1.01 12.78
CA GLU A 168 -17.31 -1.90 11.90
C GLU A 168 -16.38 -2.60 10.92
N VAL A 169 -16.69 -3.85 10.59
CA VAL A 169 -16.11 -4.55 9.46
C VAL A 169 -17.01 -4.31 8.26
N VAL A 170 -16.49 -3.75 7.19
CA VAL A 170 -17.24 -3.49 5.97
C VAL A 170 -16.64 -4.26 4.80
N LYS A 171 -17.46 -4.54 3.78
CA LYS A 171 -16.99 -5.18 2.55
C LYS A 171 -16.27 -4.16 1.67
N LEU A 172 -15.40 -4.64 0.79
CA LEU A 172 -14.65 -3.81 -0.16
C LEU A 172 -15.56 -2.95 -1.04
N GLU A 173 -16.73 -3.47 -1.42
CA GLU A 173 -17.70 -2.74 -2.26
C GLU A 173 -18.32 -1.52 -1.54
N ASN A 174 -18.20 -1.46 -0.21
CA ASN A 174 -18.77 -0.41 0.64
C ASN A 174 -17.73 0.60 1.14
N ILE A 175 -16.53 0.59 0.59
CA ILE A 175 -15.49 1.59 0.90
C ILE A 175 -16.00 2.97 0.49
N ILE A 176 -15.85 3.95 1.40
CA ILE A 176 -16.15 5.34 1.12
C ILE A 176 -14.96 5.97 0.41
N ASN A 177 -14.83 5.71 -0.88
CA ASN A 177 -13.77 6.31 -1.70
C ASN A 177 -14.24 7.65 -2.26
N LYS A 178 -13.66 8.75 -1.80
CA LYS A 178 -13.76 10.03 -2.51
C LYS A 178 -12.72 9.98 -3.61
N LYS A 179 -13.15 9.94 -4.88
CA LYS A 179 -12.24 10.16 -6.01
C LYS A 179 -11.41 11.39 -5.73
N GLN A 180 -10.09 11.22 -5.71
CA GLN A 180 -9.21 12.38 -5.61
C GLN A 180 -9.40 13.22 -6.87
N GLU A 181 -9.84 14.45 -6.71
CA GLU A 181 -9.87 15.40 -7.82
C GLU A 181 -8.43 15.67 -8.24
N MET A 182 -8.05 15.09 -9.37
CA MET A 182 -6.74 15.32 -9.97
C MET A 182 -6.77 16.69 -10.67
N GLN A 183 -5.89 17.60 -10.25
CA GLN A 183 -5.73 18.88 -10.91
C GLN A 183 -4.57 18.81 -11.88
N GLU A 184 -4.84 18.98 -13.18
CA GLU A 184 -3.79 19.11 -14.18
C GLU A 184 -3.10 20.46 -14.01
N CYS A 185 -1.78 20.45 -13.86
CA CYS A 185 -0.97 21.66 -13.73
C CYS A 185 0.13 21.67 -14.79
N LYS A 186 0.17 22.73 -15.62
CA LYS A 186 1.28 22.97 -16.56
C LYS A 186 2.32 23.85 -15.89
N ILE A 187 3.56 23.38 -15.86
CA ILE A 187 4.69 24.11 -15.31
C ILE A 187 5.74 24.34 -16.41
N ILE A 188 6.45 25.46 -16.33
CA ILE A 188 7.59 25.77 -17.19
C ILE A 188 8.82 25.76 -16.31
N VAL A 189 9.78 24.91 -16.60
CA VAL A 189 11.02 24.79 -15.83
C VAL A 189 12.23 25.14 -16.69
N SER A 190 13.20 25.81 -16.12
CA SER A 190 14.45 26.17 -16.81
C SER A 190 15.35 24.95 -17.07
N SER A 191 15.17 23.87 -16.29
CA SER A 191 15.84 22.59 -16.48
C SER A 191 15.04 21.47 -15.81
N LEU A 192 15.25 20.22 -16.23
CA LEU A 192 14.62 19.03 -15.65
C LEU A 192 15.28 18.57 -14.32
N ARG A 193 15.98 19.46 -13.64
CA ARG A 193 16.48 19.18 -12.30
C ARG A 193 15.32 19.07 -11.33
N VAL A 194 15.39 18.12 -10.43
CA VAL A 194 14.30 17.82 -9.49
C VAL A 194 13.96 19.02 -8.60
N ASP A 195 14.99 19.77 -8.12
CA ASP A 195 14.80 20.98 -7.33
C ASP A 195 14.01 22.07 -8.09
N ASN A 196 14.24 22.23 -9.41
CA ASN A 196 13.48 23.16 -10.23
C ASN A 196 12.02 22.72 -10.41
N VAL A 197 11.82 21.43 -10.73
CA VAL A 197 10.48 20.88 -10.92
C VAL A 197 9.65 21.02 -9.64
N ILE A 198 10.23 20.68 -8.47
CA ILE A 198 9.55 20.80 -7.18
C ILE A 198 9.24 22.26 -6.84
N SER A 199 10.18 23.18 -7.08
CA SER A 199 9.96 24.60 -6.79
C SER A 199 8.77 25.15 -7.56
N GLU A 200 8.59 24.76 -8.83
CA GLU A 200 7.46 25.19 -9.66
C GLU A 200 6.14 24.53 -9.27
N ILE A 201 6.14 23.20 -9.03
CA ILE A 201 4.93 22.47 -8.60
C ILE A 201 4.44 23.00 -7.25
N CYS A 202 5.34 23.15 -6.27
CA CYS A 202 4.99 23.56 -4.92
C CYS A 202 4.92 25.08 -4.73
N LYS A 203 5.16 25.87 -5.78
CA LYS A 203 5.24 27.35 -5.75
C LYS A 203 6.12 27.84 -4.59
N THR A 204 7.31 27.27 -4.46
CA THR A 204 8.25 27.56 -3.38
C THR A 204 9.61 27.96 -3.93
N SER A 205 10.50 28.50 -3.07
CA SER A 205 11.86 28.81 -3.50
C SER A 205 12.66 27.54 -3.79
N ARG A 206 13.62 27.64 -4.71
CA ARG A 206 14.51 26.54 -5.06
C ARG A 206 15.31 26.01 -3.86
N ASN A 207 15.73 26.92 -2.95
CA ASN A 207 16.41 26.54 -1.70
C ASN A 207 15.51 25.66 -0.84
N LYS A 208 14.24 26.03 -0.68
CA LYS A 208 13.28 25.24 0.09
C LYS A 208 12.94 23.90 -0.58
N ALA A 209 12.93 23.85 -1.91
CA ALA A 209 12.81 22.60 -2.66
C ALA A 209 14.02 21.68 -2.41
N SER A 210 15.24 22.24 -2.41
CA SER A 210 16.47 21.50 -2.07
C SER A 210 16.48 21.00 -0.63
N GLU A 211 16.00 21.81 0.34
CA GLU A 211 15.86 21.37 1.74
C GLU A 211 14.88 20.18 1.87
N ASN A 212 13.76 20.20 1.13
CA ASN A 212 12.82 19.09 1.12
C ASN A 212 13.42 17.81 0.51
N LEU A 213 14.28 17.95 -0.51
CA LEU A 213 15.05 16.83 -1.07
C LEU A 213 16.02 16.25 -0.03
N LEU A 214 16.82 17.09 0.61
CA LEU A 214 17.80 16.68 1.63
C LEU A 214 17.12 16.07 2.88
N SER A 215 15.90 16.52 3.20
CA SER A 215 15.12 15.97 4.33
C SER A 215 14.28 14.72 3.96
N GLU A 216 14.56 14.10 2.82
CA GLU A 216 13.92 12.87 2.35
C GLU A 216 12.38 12.96 2.25
N ARG A 217 11.85 14.17 1.98
CA ARG A 217 10.41 14.41 1.85
C ARG A 217 9.88 14.27 0.44
N VAL A 218 10.77 14.01 -0.52
CA VAL A 218 10.42 13.92 -1.94
C VAL A 218 10.62 12.50 -2.41
N PHE A 219 9.59 11.96 -3.02
CA PHE A 219 9.60 10.62 -3.60
C PHE A 219 9.44 10.73 -5.12
N ILE A 220 10.27 10.03 -5.86
CA ILE A 220 10.16 9.88 -7.31
C ILE A 220 9.98 8.40 -7.60
N ASN A 221 8.85 8.03 -8.20
CA ASN A 221 8.48 6.63 -8.45
C ASN A 221 8.59 5.76 -7.17
N GLY A 222 8.05 6.28 -6.06
CA GLY A 222 8.06 5.61 -4.76
C GLY A 222 9.41 5.53 -4.05
N ARG A 223 10.49 6.10 -4.61
CA ARG A 223 11.83 6.16 -3.98
C ARG A 223 12.09 7.53 -3.40
N ILE A 224 12.69 7.57 -2.20
CA ILE A 224 13.30 8.79 -1.69
C ILE A 224 14.38 9.22 -2.69
N TYR A 225 14.25 10.45 -3.19
CA TYR A 225 15.28 11.01 -4.04
C TYR A 225 16.39 11.59 -3.15
N VAL A 226 17.56 11.01 -3.26
CA VAL A 226 18.81 11.53 -2.66
C VAL A 226 19.62 12.12 -3.81
N SER A 227 19.88 13.42 -3.74
CA SER A 227 20.67 14.17 -4.75
C SER A 227 22.14 13.78 -4.72
#